data_fe8ff29c518f047fe53e01a8fbc45e94
#
_entry.id   fe8ff29c518f047fe53e01a8fbc45e94
#
_cell.length_a   1.000
_cell.length_b   1.000
_cell.length_c   1.000
_cell.angle_alpha   90.00
_cell.angle_beta   90.00
_cell.angle_gamma   90.00
#
_symmetry.space_group_name_H-M   'P 1'
#
loop_
_entity.id
_entity.type
_entity.pdbx_description
1 polymer ?
#
loop_
_entity_poly.entity_id
_entity_poly.type
_entity_poly.pdbx_seq_one_letter_code
_entity_poly.pdbx_strand_id
1 'polypeptide(L)'
;LVLVDFQKEWTNPESDDFLGDIKQLVQRTNKLIDFCRKKGCKIIFTRHVEKDSVDAWSEKSEGTRLLDELHKEKQDVIITKHKISPFYQSKLDKELGDSEKIIVAGILTNMCVRSLIQDAYDRDFEITVIKDCCATYDKKTQEFTFKDLKATREKIEFLNVKEFVKST
;
A
#
# COMPACT_ATOMS: atom_id res chain seq x y z
N LEU A 1 1.65 8.56 5.16
CA LEU A 1 0.82 7.51 4.57
C LEU A 1 1.61 6.82 3.47
N VAL A 2 1.72 5.49 3.54
CA VAL A 2 2.35 4.64 2.50
C VAL A 2 1.27 3.83 1.79
N LEU A 3 1.13 4.06 0.49
CA LEU A 3 0.16 3.42 -0.39
C LEU A 3 0.89 2.42 -1.29
N VAL A 4 0.68 1.12 -1.02
CA VAL A 4 1.48 0.05 -1.64
C VAL A 4 0.82 -0.41 -2.93
N ASP A 5 1.52 -0.20 -4.04
CA ASP A 5 1.32 -0.82 -5.36
C ASP A 5 -0.12 -0.76 -5.91
N PHE A 6 -0.78 0.41 -5.81
CA PHE A 6 -2.06 0.66 -6.47
C PHE A 6 -1.86 0.87 -7.97
N GLN A 7 -1.58 -0.20 -8.70
CA GLN A 7 -1.17 -0.20 -10.11
C GLN A 7 -2.27 -0.69 -11.04
N LYS A 8 -2.20 -0.31 -12.32
CA LYS A 8 -3.23 -0.61 -13.33
C LYS A 8 -3.35 -2.10 -13.63
N GLU A 9 -2.28 -2.88 -13.46
CA GLU A 9 -2.30 -4.31 -13.74
C GLU A 9 -3.37 -5.05 -12.93
N TRP A 10 -3.61 -4.64 -11.68
CA TRP A 10 -4.68 -5.21 -10.85
C TRP A 10 -6.10 -5.03 -11.41
N THR A 11 -6.29 -4.13 -12.37
CA THR A 11 -7.58 -3.82 -13.00
C THR A 11 -7.67 -4.26 -14.45
N ASN A 12 -6.65 -4.89 -14.98
CA ASN A 12 -6.61 -5.42 -16.34
C ASN A 12 -7.31 -6.77 -16.41
N PRO A 13 -8.50 -6.88 -17.07
CA PRO A 13 -9.25 -8.14 -17.13
C PRO A 13 -8.56 -9.27 -17.89
N GLU A 14 -7.54 -8.95 -18.69
CA GLU A 14 -6.75 -9.91 -19.45
C GLU A 14 -5.52 -10.40 -18.69
N SER A 15 -5.27 -9.86 -17.49
CA SER A 15 -4.13 -10.23 -16.67
C SER A 15 -4.46 -11.41 -15.75
N ASP A 16 -3.48 -12.28 -15.55
CA ASP A 16 -3.52 -13.32 -14.51
C ASP A 16 -3.54 -12.69 -13.10
N ASP A 17 -3.13 -11.44 -12.98
CA ASP A 17 -3.10 -10.67 -11.73
C ASP A 17 -4.40 -9.86 -11.49
N PHE A 18 -5.42 -10.04 -12.30
CA PHE A 18 -6.67 -9.30 -12.20
C PHE A 18 -7.39 -9.52 -10.85
N LEU A 19 -7.61 -8.45 -10.10
CA LEU A 19 -8.28 -8.48 -8.79
C LEU A 19 -9.81 -8.27 -8.87
N GLY A 20 -10.34 -8.04 -10.05
CA GLY A 20 -11.75 -7.69 -10.22
C GLY A 20 -12.02 -6.19 -10.06
N ASP A 21 -13.28 -5.85 -9.71
CA ASP A 21 -13.68 -4.45 -9.52
C ASP A 21 -13.21 -3.93 -8.16
N ILE A 22 -12.19 -3.08 -8.18
CA ILE A 22 -11.64 -2.41 -7.01
C ILE A 22 -12.08 -0.94 -6.86
N LYS A 23 -13.12 -0.49 -7.56
CA LYS A 23 -13.60 0.91 -7.49
C LYS A 23 -13.90 1.37 -6.07
N GLN A 24 -14.55 0.53 -5.26
CA GLN A 24 -14.84 0.86 -3.87
C GLN A 24 -13.58 0.95 -3.01
N LEU A 25 -12.58 0.13 -3.28
CA LEU A 25 -11.26 0.20 -2.63
C LEU A 25 -10.61 1.56 -2.94
N VAL A 26 -10.56 1.94 -4.21
CA VAL A 26 -9.98 3.23 -4.66
C VAL A 26 -10.73 4.42 -4.05
N GLN A 27 -12.06 4.40 -4.02
CA GLN A 27 -12.86 5.47 -3.39
C GLN A 27 -12.55 5.63 -1.89
N ARG A 28 -12.40 4.51 -1.14
CA ARG A 28 -12.00 4.58 0.27
C ARG A 28 -10.58 5.08 0.44
N THR A 29 -9.67 4.61 -0.42
CA THR A 29 -8.28 5.04 -0.42
C THR A 29 -8.15 6.53 -0.71
N ASN A 30 -8.94 7.08 -1.64
CA ASN A 30 -8.96 8.51 -1.91
C ASN A 30 -9.45 9.33 -0.70
N LYS A 31 -10.47 8.85 0.03
CA LYS A 31 -10.90 9.49 1.30
C LYS A 31 -9.78 9.49 2.34
N LEU A 32 -9.01 8.40 2.43
CA LEU A 32 -7.85 8.29 3.31
C LEU A 32 -6.75 9.28 2.89
N ILE A 33 -6.43 9.35 1.60
CA ILE A 33 -5.44 10.28 1.04
C ILE A 33 -5.81 11.72 1.39
N ASP A 34 -7.05 12.12 1.08
CA ASP A 34 -7.53 13.49 1.32
C ASP A 34 -7.49 13.86 2.80
N PHE A 35 -7.89 12.94 3.67
CA PHE A 35 -7.82 13.14 5.11
C PHE A 35 -6.38 13.29 5.61
N CYS A 36 -5.50 12.37 5.25
CA CYS A 36 -4.09 12.41 5.64
C CYS A 36 -3.41 13.68 5.12
N ARG A 37 -3.68 14.08 3.88
CA ARG A 37 -3.14 15.32 3.30
C ARG A 37 -3.60 16.55 4.07
N LYS A 38 -4.89 16.64 4.46
CA LYS A 38 -5.41 17.73 5.31
C LYS A 38 -4.74 17.79 6.68
N LYS A 39 -4.28 16.64 7.20
CA LYS A 39 -3.54 16.54 8.47
C LYS A 39 -2.04 16.78 8.31
N GLY A 40 -1.56 17.13 7.11
CA GLY A 40 -0.14 17.38 6.85
C GLY A 40 0.71 16.11 6.73
N CYS A 41 0.11 14.94 6.59
CA CYS A 41 0.86 13.71 6.39
C CYS A 41 1.54 13.72 5.02
N LYS A 42 2.78 13.25 4.96
CA LYS A 42 3.46 12.94 3.71
C LYS A 42 2.76 11.76 3.02
N ILE A 43 2.50 11.87 1.73
CA ILE A 43 1.88 10.81 0.92
C ILE A 43 2.96 10.17 0.07
N ILE A 44 3.11 8.85 0.23
CA ILE A 44 4.11 8.03 -0.47
C ILE A 44 3.37 6.90 -1.18
N PHE A 45 3.54 6.80 -2.48
CA PHE A 45 3.10 5.66 -3.28
C PHE A 45 4.29 4.77 -3.59
N THR A 46 4.11 3.45 -3.51
CA THR A 46 5.06 2.53 -4.10
C THR A 46 4.54 2.01 -5.44
N ARG A 47 5.47 1.70 -6.32
CA ARG A 47 5.23 1.10 -7.64
C ARG A 47 6.15 -0.10 -7.79
N HIS A 48 5.60 -1.29 -7.88
CA HIS A 48 6.34 -2.51 -8.17
C HIS A 48 6.69 -2.60 -9.64
N VAL A 49 7.93 -2.91 -9.93
CA VAL A 49 8.45 -3.14 -11.28
C VAL A 49 9.43 -4.31 -11.20
N GLU A 50 9.23 -5.33 -11.99
CA GLU A 50 10.19 -6.43 -12.08
C GLU A 50 11.39 -6.03 -12.91
N LYS A 51 12.57 -6.15 -12.32
CA LYS A 51 13.81 -5.81 -12.98
C LYS A 51 14.06 -6.78 -14.13
N ASP A 52 14.43 -6.23 -15.27
CA ASP A 52 14.73 -6.99 -16.49
C ASP A 52 13.53 -7.77 -17.09
N SER A 53 12.32 -7.52 -16.60
CA SER A 53 11.10 -8.08 -17.16
C SER A 53 10.71 -7.41 -18.49
N VAL A 54 10.07 -8.18 -19.36
CA VAL A 54 9.49 -7.73 -20.64
C VAL A 54 7.98 -7.86 -20.68
N ASP A 55 7.36 -8.32 -19.61
CA ASP A 55 5.91 -8.56 -19.45
C ASP A 55 5.17 -7.37 -18.83
N ALA A 56 3.96 -7.66 -18.29
CA ALA A 56 3.09 -6.67 -17.67
C ALA A 56 3.72 -5.91 -16.49
N TRP A 57 4.71 -6.50 -15.81
CA TRP A 57 5.43 -5.87 -14.69
C TRP A 57 6.72 -5.16 -15.10
N SER A 58 7.02 -5.03 -16.40
CA SER A 58 8.18 -4.29 -16.88
C SER A 58 8.06 -2.79 -16.60
N GLU A 59 9.20 -2.08 -16.51
CA GLU A 59 9.23 -0.65 -16.20
C GLU A 59 8.42 0.20 -17.20
N LYS A 60 8.37 -0.22 -18.46
CA LYS A 60 7.69 0.50 -19.55
C LYS A 60 6.21 0.11 -19.71
N SER A 61 5.75 -0.94 -19.03
CA SER A 61 4.38 -1.40 -19.13
C SER A 61 3.40 -0.37 -18.56
N GLU A 62 2.25 -0.23 -19.22
CA GLU A 62 1.11 0.54 -18.70
C GLU A 62 0.57 -0.06 -17.40
N GLY A 63 0.63 -1.41 -17.25
CA GLY A 63 0.20 -2.14 -16.04
C GLY A 63 0.94 -1.71 -14.78
N THR A 64 2.22 -1.32 -14.89
CA THR A 64 3.01 -0.85 -13.73
C THR A 64 2.72 0.59 -13.32
N ARG A 65 1.97 1.36 -14.10
CA ARG A 65 1.58 2.72 -13.71
C ARG A 65 0.57 2.68 -12.56
N LEU A 66 0.63 3.68 -11.70
CA LEU A 66 -0.38 3.89 -10.68
C LEU A 66 -1.73 4.20 -11.32
N LEU A 67 -2.81 3.72 -10.69
CA LEU A 67 -4.18 4.00 -11.11
C LEU A 67 -4.42 5.51 -11.28
N ASP A 68 -5.07 5.89 -12.37
CA ASP A 68 -5.33 7.29 -12.69
C ASP A 68 -6.37 7.91 -11.74
N GLU A 69 -7.28 7.10 -11.22
CA GLU A 69 -8.36 7.49 -10.30
C GLU A 69 -7.89 7.85 -8.89
N LEU A 70 -6.62 7.62 -8.56
CA LEU A 70 -6.07 8.02 -7.26
C LEU A 70 -5.89 9.53 -7.18
N HIS A 71 -6.20 10.13 -6.04
CA HIS A 71 -6.00 11.55 -5.74
C HIS A 71 -4.52 11.87 -5.51
N LYS A 72 -3.70 11.64 -6.56
CA LYS A 72 -2.27 11.97 -6.56
C LYS A 72 -2.05 13.45 -6.84
N GLU A 73 -1.07 14.05 -6.19
CA GLU A 73 -0.61 15.40 -6.42
C GLU A 73 0.89 15.44 -6.76
N LYS A 74 1.36 16.56 -7.33
CA LYS A 74 2.77 16.69 -7.79
C LYS A 74 3.80 16.56 -6.67
N GLN A 75 3.44 16.91 -5.44
CA GLN A 75 4.31 16.82 -4.27
C GLN A 75 4.35 15.42 -3.66
N ASP A 76 3.47 14.51 -4.07
CA ASP A 76 3.45 13.15 -3.55
C ASP A 76 4.70 12.39 -4.03
N VAL A 77 5.23 11.56 -3.14
CA VAL A 77 6.43 10.77 -3.46
C VAL A 77 6.03 9.47 -4.14
N ILE A 78 6.69 9.14 -5.24
CA ILE A 78 6.54 7.83 -5.89
C ILE A 78 7.87 7.09 -5.79
N ILE A 79 7.83 5.88 -5.21
CA ILE A 79 8.99 5.02 -5.03
C ILE A 79 8.83 3.77 -5.91
N THR A 80 9.71 3.60 -6.88
CA THR A 80 9.81 2.33 -7.62
C THR A 80 10.58 1.32 -6.78
N LYS A 81 10.05 0.12 -6.64
CA LYS A 81 10.67 -1.02 -5.99
C LYS A 81 10.72 -2.24 -6.91
N HIS A 82 11.67 -3.13 -6.68
CA HIS A 82 11.92 -4.31 -7.52
C HIS A 82 11.79 -5.63 -6.73
N LYS A 83 11.34 -5.56 -5.49
CA LYS A 83 11.12 -6.72 -4.62
C LYS A 83 9.83 -6.54 -3.84
N ILE A 84 9.39 -7.59 -3.16
CA ILE A 84 8.15 -7.58 -2.36
C ILE A 84 8.23 -6.49 -1.30
N SER A 85 9.36 -6.41 -0.57
CA SER A 85 9.57 -5.38 0.44
C SER A 85 9.75 -4.00 -0.19
N PRO A 86 8.93 -3.00 0.21
CA PRO A 86 9.14 -1.61 -0.16
C PRO A 86 10.39 -0.97 0.44
N PHE A 87 10.96 -1.53 1.50
CA PHE A 87 12.21 -1.04 2.09
C PHE A 87 13.46 -1.54 1.37
N TYR A 88 13.37 -2.72 0.72
CA TYR A 88 14.55 -3.35 0.12
C TYR A 88 15.09 -2.56 -1.08
N GLN A 89 16.32 -2.04 -0.93
CA GLN A 89 17.04 -1.27 -1.95
C GLN A 89 16.20 -0.15 -2.60
N SER A 90 15.38 0.52 -1.80
CA SER A 90 14.55 1.65 -2.21
C SER A 90 14.90 2.92 -1.44
N LYS A 91 14.17 4.00 -1.73
CA LYS A 91 14.34 5.27 -1.01
C LYS A 91 13.36 5.42 0.18
N LEU A 92 12.62 4.36 0.55
CA LEU A 92 11.54 4.49 1.53
C LEU A 92 12.04 4.94 2.90
N ASP A 93 13.13 4.35 3.41
CA ASP A 93 13.74 4.79 4.68
C ASP A 93 14.05 6.30 4.65
N LYS A 94 14.66 6.78 3.57
CA LYS A 94 15.00 8.19 3.40
C LYS A 94 13.75 9.07 3.36
N GLU A 95 12.70 8.63 2.68
CA GLU A 95 11.46 9.40 2.53
C GLU A 95 10.62 9.42 3.80
N LEU A 96 10.72 8.40 4.64
CA LEU A 96 10.12 8.38 5.97
C LEU A 96 10.89 9.25 6.96
N GLY A 97 12.22 9.36 6.81
CA GLY A 97 13.07 10.21 7.68
C GLY A 97 12.87 9.89 9.16
N ASP A 98 12.66 10.93 9.98
CA ASP A 98 12.47 10.82 11.43
C ASP A 98 11.02 10.52 11.84
N SER A 99 10.20 10.01 10.92
CA SER A 99 8.82 9.63 11.25
C SER A 99 8.80 8.44 12.20
N GLU A 100 8.05 8.53 13.29
CA GLU A 100 7.84 7.42 14.23
C GLU A 100 6.63 6.57 13.86
N LYS A 101 5.70 7.12 13.05
CA LYS A 101 4.41 6.50 12.74
C LYS A 101 4.20 6.36 11.25
N ILE A 102 3.66 5.22 10.83
CA ILE A 102 3.23 5.00 9.46
C ILE A 102 1.77 4.52 9.38
N ILE A 103 1.06 5.01 8.37
CA ILE A 103 -0.25 4.54 8.00
C ILE A 103 -0.08 3.75 6.71
N VAL A 104 -0.64 2.54 6.66
CA VAL A 104 -0.41 1.58 5.55
C VAL A 104 -1.73 1.17 4.92
N ALA A 105 -1.77 1.21 3.59
CA ALA A 105 -2.83 0.64 2.76
C ALA A 105 -2.22 0.10 1.46
N GLY A 106 -2.88 -0.82 0.77
CA GLY A 106 -2.34 -1.30 -0.51
C GLY A 106 -2.72 -2.69 -0.98
N ILE A 107 -2.00 -3.13 -1.99
CA ILE A 107 -2.17 -4.35 -2.79
C ILE A 107 -0.80 -5.02 -2.97
N LEU A 108 -0.61 -6.33 -2.77
CA LEU A 108 -1.48 -7.33 -2.17
C LEU A 108 -1.28 -7.37 -0.65
N THR A 109 -2.36 -7.53 0.09
CA THR A 109 -2.32 -7.56 1.57
C THR A 109 -1.35 -8.61 2.11
N ASN A 110 -1.39 -9.81 1.57
CA ASN A 110 -0.58 -10.95 2.00
C ASN A 110 0.87 -10.96 1.48
N MET A 111 1.22 -10.02 0.60
CA MET A 111 2.55 -9.91 0.00
C MET A 111 3.21 -8.56 0.32
N CYS A 112 3.12 -7.59 -0.58
CA CYS A 112 3.84 -6.32 -0.47
C CYS A 112 3.42 -5.50 0.75
N VAL A 113 2.12 -5.48 1.09
CA VAL A 113 1.60 -4.81 2.30
C VAL A 113 2.12 -5.51 3.55
N ARG A 114 2.01 -6.86 3.62
CA ARG A 114 2.55 -7.65 4.73
C ARG A 114 4.04 -7.42 4.91
N SER A 115 4.81 -7.43 3.82
CA SER A 115 6.25 -7.21 3.86
C SER A 115 6.61 -5.82 4.37
N LEU A 116 5.91 -4.77 3.90
CA LEU A 116 6.07 -3.41 4.44
C LEU A 116 5.83 -3.37 5.95
N ILE A 117 4.74 -4.00 6.43
CA ILE A 117 4.38 -4.02 7.85
C ILE A 117 5.46 -4.71 8.67
N GLN A 118 5.99 -5.85 8.20
CA GLN A 118 7.03 -6.60 8.90
C GLN A 118 8.33 -5.79 9.00
N ASP A 119 8.77 -5.23 7.88
CA ASP A 119 9.99 -4.43 7.84
C ASP A 119 9.87 -3.11 8.63
N ALA A 120 8.68 -2.51 8.66
CA ALA A 120 8.41 -1.32 9.47
C ALA A 120 8.39 -1.66 10.97
N TYR A 121 7.83 -2.80 11.34
CA TYR A 121 7.84 -3.29 12.73
C TYR A 121 9.27 -3.50 13.24
N ASP A 122 10.13 -4.12 12.42
CA ASP A 122 11.54 -4.37 12.76
C ASP A 122 12.38 -3.06 12.80
N ARG A 123 11.79 -1.93 12.38
CA ARG A 123 12.35 -0.56 12.46
C ARG A 123 11.69 0.30 13.53
N ASP A 124 10.94 -0.32 14.43
CA ASP A 124 10.27 0.34 15.57
C ASP A 124 9.17 1.37 15.20
N PHE A 125 8.64 1.34 13.97
CA PHE A 125 7.53 2.20 13.62
C PHE A 125 6.23 1.83 14.39
N GLU A 126 5.48 2.82 14.82
CA GLU A 126 4.08 2.66 15.16
C GLU A 126 3.26 2.52 13.87
N ILE A 127 2.53 1.41 13.72
CA ILE A 127 1.90 1.05 12.46
C ILE A 127 0.38 1.05 12.58
N THR A 128 -0.30 1.83 11.73
CA THR A 128 -1.74 1.76 11.56
C THR A 128 -2.08 1.23 10.16
N VAL A 129 -2.73 0.08 10.09
CA VAL A 129 -3.17 -0.55 8.83
C VAL A 129 -4.63 -0.23 8.57
N ILE A 130 -4.94 0.34 7.41
CA ILE A 130 -6.31 0.65 7.02
C ILE A 130 -6.88 -0.51 6.20
N LYS A 131 -7.56 -1.43 6.91
CA LYS A 131 -7.99 -2.73 6.40
C LYS A 131 -8.86 -2.66 5.14
N ASP A 132 -9.80 -1.73 5.10
CA ASP A 132 -10.74 -1.55 3.99
C ASP A 132 -10.15 -0.73 2.83
N CYS A 133 -8.86 -0.33 2.94
CA CYS A 133 -8.01 0.18 1.88
C CYS A 133 -6.91 -0.83 1.49
N CYS A 134 -7.01 -2.09 1.92
CA CYS A 134 -6.13 -3.17 1.48
C CYS A 134 -6.92 -4.23 0.70
N ALA A 135 -6.27 -4.87 -0.28
CA ALA A 135 -6.88 -5.94 -1.07
C ALA A 135 -5.90 -7.10 -1.35
N THR A 136 -6.47 -8.28 -1.51
CA THR A 136 -5.83 -9.47 -2.07
C THR A 136 -6.89 -10.29 -2.81
N TYR A 137 -6.51 -11.40 -3.45
CA TYR A 137 -7.36 -12.18 -4.34
C TYR A 137 -8.61 -12.77 -3.67
N ASP A 138 -8.54 -13.11 -2.40
CA ASP A 138 -9.68 -13.70 -1.70
C ASP A 138 -9.80 -13.25 -0.24
N LYS A 139 -11.03 -13.29 0.26
CA LYS A 139 -11.37 -12.83 1.60
C LYS A 139 -10.70 -13.66 2.71
N LYS A 140 -10.53 -14.97 2.51
CA LYS A 140 -9.93 -15.87 3.52
C LYS A 140 -8.45 -15.53 3.73
N THR A 141 -7.71 -15.33 2.65
CA THR A 141 -6.31 -14.88 2.70
C THR A 141 -6.19 -13.50 3.33
N GLN A 142 -7.10 -12.58 3.01
CA GLN A 142 -7.16 -11.26 3.62
C GLN A 142 -7.31 -11.32 5.14
N GLU A 143 -8.35 -12.03 5.60
CA GLU A 143 -8.65 -12.16 7.03
C GLU A 143 -7.54 -12.89 7.79
N PHE A 144 -7.00 -13.96 7.21
CA PHE A 144 -5.88 -14.70 7.78
C PHE A 144 -4.65 -13.80 7.96
N THR A 145 -4.30 -13.02 6.93
CA THR A 145 -3.13 -12.13 6.98
C THR A 145 -3.24 -11.11 8.10
N PHE A 146 -4.38 -10.44 8.23
CA PHE A 146 -4.58 -9.48 9.33
C PHE A 146 -4.58 -10.14 10.70
N LYS A 147 -5.20 -11.32 10.83
CA LYS A 147 -5.22 -12.08 12.09
C LYS A 147 -3.81 -12.49 12.50
N ASP A 148 -3.01 -13.01 11.58
CA ASP A 148 -1.64 -13.45 11.82
C ASP A 148 -0.74 -12.27 12.21
N LEU A 149 -0.79 -11.16 11.48
CA LEU A 149 -0.04 -9.95 11.81
C LEU A 149 -0.40 -9.40 13.20
N LYS A 150 -1.68 -9.37 13.53
CA LYS A 150 -2.15 -8.91 14.84
C LYS A 150 -1.72 -9.83 15.98
N ALA A 151 -1.71 -11.15 15.76
CA ALA A 151 -1.34 -12.13 16.78
C ALA A 151 0.17 -12.16 17.06
N THR A 152 0.98 -11.76 16.10
CA THR A 152 2.44 -11.85 16.18
C THR A 152 3.15 -10.52 16.43
N ARG A 153 2.39 -9.38 16.41
CA ARG A 153 2.94 -8.01 16.57
C ARG A 153 1.99 -7.13 17.35
N GLU A 154 2.31 -6.89 18.62
CA GLU A 154 1.41 -6.25 19.59
C GLU A 154 1.06 -4.78 19.29
N LYS A 155 1.95 -4.05 18.59
CA LYS A 155 1.84 -2.60 18.40
C LYS A 155 1.25 -2.18 17.04
N ILE A 156 0.55 -3.10 16.34
CA ILE A 156 -0.08 -2.77 15.07
C ILE A 156 -1.56 -2.52 15.28
N GLU A 157 -2.03 -1.36 14.89
CA GLU A 157 -3.45 -1.03 14.84
C GLU A 157 -4.06 -1.41 13.50
N PHE A 158 -5.24 -2.03 13.54
CA PHE A 158 -6.01 -2.40 12.35
C PHE A 158 -7.37 -1.71 12.39
N LEU A 159 -7.52 -0.66 11.60
CA LEU A 159 -8.72 0.17 11.52
C LEU A 159 -9.32 0.13 10.11
N ASN A 160 -10.57 0.54 9.98
CA ASN A 160 -11.11 0.99 8.69
C ASN A 160 -11.00 2.52 8.57
N VAL A 161 -11.19 3.08 7.37
CA VAL A 161 -11.08 4.54 7.15
C VAL A 161 -11.96 5.33 8.12
N LYS A 162 -13.20 4.86 8.36
CA LYS A 162 -14.15 5.57 9.23
C LYS A 162 -13.71 5.58 10.70
N GLU A 163 -13.12 4.49 11.18
CA GLU A 163 -12.55 4.39 12.53
C GLU A 163 -11.34 5.31 12.65
N PHE A 164 -10.43 5.24 11.69
CA PHE A 164 -9.22 6.06 11.65
C PHE A 164 -9.52 7.56 11.66
N VAL A 165 -10.44 8.02 10.80
CA VAL A 165 -10.83 9.45 10.73
C VAL A 165 -11.46 9.95 12.05
N LYS A 166 -12.10 9.07 12.82
CA LYS A 166 -12.71 9.44 14.11
C LYS A 166 -11.71 9.48 15.27
N SER A 167 -10.63 8.68 15.20
CA SER A 167 -9.63 8.58 16.26
C SER A 167 -8.51 9.62 16.15
N THR A 168 -8.43 10.34 15.03
CA THR A 168 -7.39 11.33 14.70
C THR A 168 -7.96 12.74 14.58
#